data_874eba90524db320f9469f9825459d7e
#
_entry.id   874eba90524db320f9469f9825459d7e
#
_cell.length_a   1.000
_cell.length_b   1.000
_cell.length_c   1.000
_cell.angle_alpha   90.00
_cell.angle_beta   90.00
_cell.angle_gamma   90.00
#
_symmetry.space_group_name_H-M   'P 1'
#
loop_
_entity.id
_entity.type
_entity.pdbx_description
1 polymer ?
#
loop_
_entity_poly.entity_id
_entity_poly.type
_entity_poly.pdbx_seq_one_letter_code
_entity_poly.pdbx_strand_id
1 'polypeptide(L)'
;MPKISLLVAVYNTAAYLPQCLDSLLSQTLKDIEVLCVDDASTDKSLDILHQYAEKDERVKVFALKENRGQAHARNVGLSHATGDYIGFVDSDDWLSRDALEKVCESFRDDVDSVLFRVLYAYPDGRMRDYEMSPFTTMTGDEAFRASLTWQIHGCYVVRNSIHKAHPYDESQRAYSDDNTTRIHYYYSRKVAYCEGVYYYRQQPVSTTHNISVRRFDFLLANESMRRQLLSLGASEETLRCFETVRWLNLVGLYMFYYLHRHELSLTDRQHGLSVMHHVWQTIHLQQVSPSIKRKFGYMPLRCSWSLFRLQEEVYFWLRGVVGRNR
;
A
#
# COMPACT_ATOMS: atom_id res chain seq x y z
N MET A 1 21.69 -14.07 -14.65
CA MET A 1 21.02 -13.49 -13.45
C MET A 1 19.61 -13.11 -13.87
N PRO A 2 18.59 -13.29 -13.03
CA PRO A 2 17.21 -12.94 -13.42
C PRO A 2 17.10 -11.43 -13.70
N LYS A 3 16.20 -11.08 -14.62
CA LYS A 3 15.89 -9.69 -14.94
C LYS A 3 15.03 -9.05 -13.83
N ILE A 4 14.04 -9.81 -13.36
CA ILE A 4 13.10 -9.37 -12.31
C ILE A 4 13.06 -10.38 -11.18
N SER A 5 13.19 -9.93 -9.93
CA SER A 5 12.85 -10.68 -8.73
C SER A 5 11.44 -10.29 -8.29
N LEU A 6 10.56 -11.27 -8.10
CA LEU A 6 9.20 -11.09 -7.62
C LEU A 6 9.10 -11.52 -6.16
N LEU A 7 8.69 -10.60 -5.29
CA LEU A 7 8.47 -10.86 -3.87
C LEU A 7 7.01 -11.28 -3.65
N VAL A 8 6.80 -12.46 -3.08
CA VAL A 8 5.47 -12.98 -2.74
C VAL A 8 5.43 -13.29 -1.25
N ALA A 9 4.82 -12.39 -0.48
CA ALA A 9 4.54 -12.64 0.93
C ALA A 9 3.27 -13.49 1.07
N VAL A 10 3.36 -14.59 1.81
CA VAL A 10 2.29 -15.60 1.90
C VAL A 10 1.88 -15.77 3.36
N TYR A 11 0.58 -15.62 3.64
CA TYR A 11 0.00 -15.93 4.93
C TYR A 11 -1.46 -16.37 4.79
N ASN A 12 -1.72 -17.66 4.98
CA ASN A 12 -3.06 -18.24 4.92
C ASN A 12 -3.82 -17.95 3.62
N THR A 13 -3.18 -18.14 2.47
CA THR A 13 -3.73 -17.87 1.14
C THR A 13 -3.81 -19.12 0.26
N ALA A 14 -3.85 -20.33 0.83
CA ALA A 14 -3.83 -21.60 0.10
C ALA A 14 -4.87 -21.69 -1.03
N ALA A 15 -6.03 -21.05 -0.88
CA ALA A 15 -7.09 -21.05 -1.88
C ALA A 15 -6.75 -20.26 -3.16
N TYR A 16 -5.86 -19.29 -3.09
CA TYR A 16 -5.55 -18.36 -4.17
C TYR A 16 -4.12 -18.49 -4.70
N LEU A 17 -3.22 -18.98 -3.85
CA LEU A 17 -1.80 -19.09 -4.12
C LEU A 17 -1.46 -19.85 -5.43
N PRO A 18 -2.16 -20.95 -5.81
CA PRO A 18 -1.89 -21.60 -7.10
C PRO A 18 -2.10 -20.65 -8.29
N GLN A 19 -3.18 -19.88 -8.33
CA GLN A 19 -3.42 -18.93 -9.43
C GLN A 19 -2.35 -17.85 -9.49
N CYS A 20 -1.92 -17.35 -8.34
CA CYS A 20 -0.81 -16.39 -8.26
C CYS A 20 0.44 -16.99 -8.90
N LEU A 21 0.92 -18.14 -8.41
CA LEU A 21 2.15 -18.78 -8.88
C LEU A 21 2.08 -19.20 -10.35
N ASP A 22 0.96 -19.77 -10.80
CA ASP A 22 0.76 -20.12 -12.21
C ASP A 22 0.90 -18.90 -13.12
N SER A 23 0.36 -17.75 -12.69
CA SER A 23 0.47 -16.50 -13.45
C SER A 23 1.90 -16.01 -13.58
N LEU A 24 2.71 -16.17 -12.52
CA LEU A 24 4.12 -15.78 -12.52
C LEU A 24 4.97 -16.73 -13.35
N LEU A 25 4.76 -18.04 -13.25
CA LEU A 25 5.53 -19.03 -13.96
C LEU A 25 5.20 -19.11 -15.45
N SER A 26 3.97 -18.72 -15.83
CA SER A 26 3.53 -18.64 -17.23
C SER A 26 3.92 -17.36 -17.96
N GLN A 27 4.61 -16.41 -17.33
CA GLN A 27 5.04 -15.16 -17.97
C GLN A 27 5.83 -15.41 -19.26
N THR A 28 5.67 -14.53 -20.24
CA THR A 28 6.47 -14.54 -21.48
C THR A 28 7.94 -14.26 -21.20
N LEU A 29 8.25 -13.33 -20.29
CA LEU A 29 9.59 -13.12 -19.76
C LEU A 29 10.00 -14.31 -18.88
N LYS A 30 11.06 -15.02 -19.27
CA LYS A 30 11.55 -16.22 -18.56
C LYS A 30 12.61 -15.93 -17.50
N ASP A 31 13.35 -14.85 -17.67
CA ASP A 31 14.43 -14.44 -16.77
C ASP A 31 13.89 -13.78 -15.49
N ILE A 32 13.19 -14.57 -14.69
CA ILE A 32 12.59 -14.16 -13.41
C ILE A 32 12.98 -15.11 -12.29
N GLU A 33 12.95 -14.64 -11.06
CA GLU A 33 12.91 -15.46 -9.86
C GLU A 33 11.70 -15.06 -9.02
N VAL A 34 11.10 -16.04 -8.35
CA VAL A 34 9.92 -15.85 -7.50
C VAL A 34 10.31 -16.20 -6.07
N LEU A 35 10.41 -15.19 -5.23
CA LEU A 35 10.86 -15.30 -3.84
C LEU A 35 9.64 -15.32 -2.93
N CYS A 36 9.20 -16.52 -2.59
CA CYS A 36 8.03 -16.77 -1.76
C CYS A 36 8.45 -16.84 -0.29
N VAL A 37 7.87 -15.97 0.54
CA VAL A 37 8.12 -15.98 1.98
C VAL A 37 6.84 -16.31 2.71
N ASP A 38 6.79 -17.50 3.31
CA ASP A 38 5.67 -17.93 4.17
C ASP A 38 5.82 -17.30 5.56
N ASP A 39 4.87 -16.45 5.92
CA ASP A 39 4.86 -15.71 7.21
C ASP A 39 4.16 -16.54 8.31
N ALA A 40 4.61 -17.79 8.47
CA ALA A 40 4.08 -18.78 9.42
C ALA A 40 2.59 -19.10 9.20
N SER A 41 2.22 -19.47 7.97
CA SER A 41 0.87 -19.91 7.64
C SER A 41 0.45 -21.15 8.45
N THR A 42 -0.84 -21.22 8.76
CA THR A 42 -1.47 -22.32 9.49
C THR A 42 -2.36 -23.20 8.60
N ASP A 43 -2.53 -22.79 7.34
CA ASP A 43 -3.23 -23.54 6.30
C ASP A 43 -2.23 -24.31 5.41
N LYS A 44 -2.67 -24.77 4.23
CA LYS A 44 -1.83 -25.52 3.28
C LYS A 44 -0.90 -24.64 2.42
N SER A 45 -0.75 -23.34 2.71
CA SER A 45 0.04 -22.43 1.87
C SER A 45 1.48 -22.90 1.73
N LEU A 46 2.14 -23.25 2.83
CA LEU A 46 3.54 -23.71 2.81
C LEU A 46 3.71 -25.01 2.00
N ASP A 47 2.80 -25.96 2.13
CA ASP A 47 2.83 -27.22 1.34
C ASP A 47 2.73 -26.92 -0.16
N ILE A 48 1.85 -26.00 -0.55
CA ILE A 48 1.70 -25.55 -1.94
C ILE A 48 3.00 -24.91 -2.44
N LEU A 49 3.62 -24.02 -1.67
CA LEU A 49 4.90 -23.39 -2.04
C LEU A 49 5.98 -24.44 -2.33
N HIS A 50 6.14 -25.44 -1.46
CA HIS A 50 7.10 -26.52 -1.66
C HIS A 50 6.82 -27.32 -2.93
N GLN A 51 5.55 -27.66 -3.23
CA GLN A 51 5.18 -28.34 -4.47
C GLN A 51 5.54 -27.56 -5.73
N TYR A 52 5.44 -26.21 -5.69
CA TYR A 52 5.85 -25.37 -6.82
C TYR A 52 7.37 -25.27 -6.94
N ALA A 53 8.09 -25.15 -5.83
CA ALA A 53 9.55 -25.10 -5.82
C ALA A 53 10.18 -26.42 -6.31
N GLU A 54 9.56 -27.57 -6.07
CA GLU A 54 10.00 -28.87 -6.61
C GLU A 54 9.82 -28.97 -8.14
N LYS A 55 8.87 -28.21 -8.71
CA LYS A 55 8.55 -28.26 -10.14
C LYS A 55 9.27 -27.20 -10.97
N ASP A 56 9.65 -26.07 -10.36
CA ASP A 56 10.23 -24.94 -11.06
C ASP A 56 11.31 -24.25 -10.20
N GLU A 57 12.57 -24.33 -10.65
CA GLU A 57 13.74 -23.79 -9.94
C GLU A 57 13.72 -22.26 -9.75
N ARG A 58 12.87 -21.55 -10.49
CA ARG A 58 12.67 -20.12 -10.32
C ARG A 58 11.95 -19.77 -9.01
N VAL A 59 11.22 -20.72 -8.42
CA VAL A 59 10.51 -20.56 -7.14
C VAL A 59 11.45 -20.90 -5.98
N LYS A 60 11.69 -19.92 -5.11
CA LYS A 60 12.49 -20.10 -3.90
C LYS A 60 11.60 -19.83 -2.68
N VAL A 61 11.60 -20.73 -1.72
CA VAL A 61 10.72 -20.70 -0.56
C VAL A 61 11.51 -20.43 0.72
N PHE A 62 11.02 -19.49 1.51
CA PHE A 62 11.54 -19.14 2.83
C PHE A 62 10.39 -19.19 3.84
N ALA A 63 10.48 -20.06 4.84
CA ALA A 63 9.45 -20.19 5.88
C ALA A 63 9.88 -19.49 7.17
N LEU A 64 9.06 -18.57 7.66
CA LEU A 64 9.27 -17.91 8.94
C LEU A 64 8.73 -18.76 10.09
N LYS A 65 9.31 -18.60 11.28
CA LYS A 65 8.89 -19.35 12.48
C LYS A 65 7.66 -18.73 13.16
N GLU A 66 7.39 -17.46 12.90
CA GLU A 66 6.30 -16.68 13.48
C GLU A 66 5.79 -15.62 12.50
N ASN A 67 4.51 -15.27 12.62
CA ASN A 67 3.93 -14.22 11.79
C ASN A 67 4.44 -12.84 12.22
N ARG A 68 5.17 -12.17 11.32
CA ARG A 68 5.76 -10.84 11.53
C ARG A 68 5.17 -9.77 10.60
N GLY A 69 4.27 -10.16 9.71
CA GLY A 69 3.58 -9.27 8.78
C GLY A 69 4.24 -9.15 7.41
N GLN A 70 3.47 -8.65 6.47
CA GLN A 70 3.79 -8.62 5.04
C GLN A 70 5.09 -7.85 4.74
N ALA A 71 5.31 -6.70 5.38
CA ALA A 71 6.51 -5.89 5.18
C ALA A 71 7.79 -6.67 5.56
N HIS A 72 7.77 -7.39 6.69
CA HIS A 72 8.89 -8.22 7.11
C HIS A 72 9.12 -9.39 6.14
N ALA A 73 8.06 -10.10 5.76
CA ALA A 73 8.15 -11.19 4.79
C ALA A 73 8.74 -10.71 3.45
N ARG A 74 8.28 -9.56 2.93
CA ARG A 74 8.84 -8.96 1.71
C ARG A 74 10.31 -8.57 1.89
N ASN A 75 10.74 -8.06 3.06
CA ASN A 75 12.15 -7.73 3.34
C ASN A 75 13.03 -8.98 3.37
N VAL A 76 12.54 -10.09 3.92
CA VAL A 76 13.25 -11.37 3.85
C VAL A 76 13.44 -11.79 2.39
N GLY A 77 12.40 -11.75 1.56
CA GLY A 77 12.51 -12.01 0.12
C GLY A 77 13.50 -11.05 -0.57
N LEU A 78 13.42 -9.74 -0.27
CA LEU A 78 14.30 -8.71 -0.81
C LEU A 78 15.78 -8.98 -0.52
N SER A 79 16.11 -9.51 0.65
CA SER A 79 17.49 -9.84 1.03
C SER A 79 18.10 -10.92 0.12
N HIS A 80 17.27 -11.76 -0.48
CA HIS A 80 17.68 -12.83 -1.40
C HIS A 80 17.52 -12.45 -2.89
N ALA A 81 16.93 -11.27 -3.18
CA ALA A 81 16.70 -10.83 -4.55
C ALA A 81 17.99 -10.50 -5.29
N THR A 82 18.14 -11.04 -6.51
CA THR A 82 19.32 -10.89 -7.36
C THR A 82 19.04 -10.22 -8.70
N GLY A 83 17.78 -10.01 -9.05
CA GLY A 83 17.36 -9.37 -10.29
C GLY A 83 17.74 -7.89 -10.38
N ASP A 84 17.81 -7.36 -11.61
CA ASP A 84 18.04 -5.92 -11.88
C ASP A 84 16.88 -5.07 -11.34
N TYR A 85 15.68 -5.65 -11.35
CA TYR A 85 14.44 -5.00 -10.92
C TYR A 85 13.73 -5.87 -9.90
N ILE A 86 13.00 -5.22 -9.00
CA ILE A 86 12.21 -5.87 -7.96
C ILE A 86 10.75 -5.49 -8.15
N GLY A 87 9.86 -6.49 -8.20
CA GLY A 87 8.42 -6.34 -8.11
C GLY A 87 7.88 -7.12 -6.92
N PHE A 88 6.61 -6.90 -6.58
CA PHE A 88 5.89 -7.77 -5.66
C PHE A 88 4.54 -8.15 -6.28
N VAL A 89 4.02 -9.29 -5.88
CA VAL A 89 2.66 -9.71 -6.17
C VAL A 89 2.07 -10.29 -4.89
N ASP A 90 0.89 -9.83 -4.53
CA ASP A 90 0.18 -10.38 -3.38
C ASP A 90 -0.26 -11.81 -3.67
N SER A 91 -0.17 -12.68 -2.68
CA SER A 91 -0.37 -14.12 -2.86
C SER A 91 -1.80 -14.52 -3.23
N ASP A 92 -2.74 -13.57 -3.21
CA ASP A 92 -4.13 -13.72 -3.64
C ASP A 92 -4.43 -13.03 -4.98
N ASP A 93 -3.45 -12.32 -5.58
CA ASP A 93 -3.53 -11.60 -6.85
C ASP A 93 -2.80 -12.35 -7.97
N TRP A 94 -2.86 -11.86 -9.21
CA TRP A 94 -2.17 -12.47 -10.35
C TRP A 94 -1.85 -11.45 -11.46
N LEU A 95 -0.98 -11.82 -12.39
CA LEU A 95 -0.56 -11.00 -13.53
C LEU A 95 -1.11 -11.51 -14.87
N SER A 96 -1.27 -10.63 -15.86
CA SER A 96 -1.44 -11.06 -17.26
C SER A 96 -0.15 -11.72 -17.77
N ARG A 97 -0.29 -12.63 -18.73
CA ARG A 97 0.80 -13.47 -19.24
C ARG A 97 2.01 -12.70 -19.77
N ASP A 98 1.80 -11.48 -20.26
CA ASP A 98 2.80 -10.59 -20.86
C ASP A 98 3.18 -9.40 -19.97
N ALA A 99 2.71 -9.38 -18.73
CA ALA A 99 2.86 -8.23 -17.84
C ALA A 99 4.32 -7.85 -17.60
N LEU A 100 5.17 -8.83 -17.31
CA LEU A 100 6.58 -8.57 -16.98
C LEU A 100 7.40 -8.19 -18.23
N GLU A 101 7.06 -8.68 -19.41
CA GLU A 101 7.65 -8.27 -20.66
C GLU A 101 7.37 -6.78 -20.95
N LYS A 102 6.09 -6.36 -20.81
CA LYS A 102 5.67 -4.96 -20.96
C LYS A 102 6.33 -4.03 -19.95
N VAL A 103 6.51 -4.51 -18.70
CA VAL A 103 7.30 -3.80 -17.70
C VAL A 103 8.74 -3.59 -18.19
N CYS A 104 9.41 -4.64 -18.65
CA CYS A 104 10.79 -4.54 -19.16
C CYS A 104 10.92 -3.59 -20.35
N GLU A 105 9.96 -3.62 -21.28
CA GLU A 105 9.90 -2.71 -22.43
C GLU A 105 9.74 -1.24 -22.03
N SER A 106 9.11 -0.99 -20.88
CA SER A 106 8.89 0.36 -20.34
C SER A 106 10.09 0.91 -19.58
N PHE A 107 11.02 0.05 -19.13
CA PHE A 107 12.26 0.51 -18.53
C PHE A 107 13.19 1.10 -19.59
N ARG A 108 13.49 2.39 -19.44
CA ARG A 108 14.47 3.16 -20.20
C ARG A 108 15.59 3.56 -19.24
N ASP A 109 16.66 4.16 -19.78
CA ASP A 109 17.84 4.54 -18.98
C ASP A 109 17.50 5.47 -17.79
N ASP A 110 16.50 6.33 -17.95
CA ASP A 110 16.06 7.29 -16.96
C ASP A 110 14.78 6.89 -16.20
N VAL A 111 14.18 5.73 -16.52
CA VAL A 111 13.00 5.17 -15.81
C VAL A 111 13.47 4.23 -14.71
N ASP A 112 13.04 4.49 -13.49
CA ASP A 112 13.44 3.73 -12.30
C ASP A 112 12.30 2.93 -11.69
N SER A 113 11.05 3.28 -11.98
CA SER A 113 9.85 2.53 -11.57
C SER A 113 8.85 2.44 -12.72
N VAL A 114 8.16 1.30 -12.83
CA VAL A 114 7.12 1.07 -13.84
C VAL A 114 5.88 0.54 -13.17
N LEU A 115 4.74 1.24 -13.32
CA LEU A 115 3.44 0.83 -12.81
C LEU A 115 2.74 -0.11 -13.80
N PHE A 116 2.09 -1.12 -13.27
CA PHE A 116 1.17 -1.97 -14.02
C PHE A 116 -0.15 -1.24 -14.31
N ARG A 117 -0.93 -1.72 -15.28
CA ARG A 117 -2.36 -1.48 -15.33
C ARG A 117 -3.04 -2.33 -14.25
N VAL A 118 -3.84 -1.75 -13.36
CA VAL A 118 -4.52 -2.51 -12.31
C VAL A 118 -5.99 -2.69 -12.66
N LEU A 119 -6.44 -3.95 -12.65
CA LEU A 119 -7.83 -4.34 -12.78
C LEU A 119 -8.34 -4.95 -11.47
N TYR A 120 -9.37 -4.36 -10.90
CA TYR A 120 -10.14 -4.99 -9.82
C TYR A 120 -10.92 -6.19 -10.35
N ALA A 121 -10.65 -7.37 -9.80
CA ALA A 121 -11.29 -8.61 -10.19
C ALA A 121 -12.30 -9.06 -9.12
N TYR A 122 -13.57 -9.03 -9.44
CA TYR A 122 -14.66 -9.36 -8.53
C TYR A 122 -15.03 -10.85 -8.58
N PRO A 123 -15.58 -11.44 -7.48
CA PRO A 123 -15.96 -12.84 -7.44
C PRO A 123 -17.01 -13.27 -8.48
N ASP A 124 -17.81 -12.33 -8.96
CA ASP A 124 -18.83 -12.53 -10.00
C ASP A 124 -18.28 -12.46 -11.44
N GLY A 125 -16.95 -12.38 -11.58
CA GLY A 125 -16.26 -12.30 -12.87
C GLY A 125 -16.17 -10.91 -13.48
N ARG A 126 -16.78 -9.89 -12.88
CA ARG A 126 -16.62 -8.50 -13.34
C ARG A 126 -15.18 -8.04 -13.16
N MET A 127 -14.72 -7.22 -14.09
CA MET A 127 -13.44 -6.51 -14.01
C MET A 127 -13.70 -5.00 -14.09
N ARG A 128 -12.95 -4.23 -13.31
CA ARG A 128 -13.02 -2.77 -13.32
C ARG A 128 -11.61 -2.20 -13.28
N ASP A 129 -11.29 -1.27 -14.17
CA ASP A 129 -10.02 -0.55 -14.12
C ASP A 129 -9.91 0.27 -12.82
N TYR A 130 -8.70 0.34 -12.29
CA TYR A 130 -8.34 1.35 -11.31
C TYR A 130 -8.44 2.73 -11.98
N GLU A 131 -9.26 3.62 -11.41
CA GLU A 131 -9.47 4.96 -11.95
C GLU A 131 -8.22 5.83 -11.72
N MET A 132 -7.44 6.00 -12.76
CA MET A 132 -6.20 6.77 -12.77
C MET A 132 -6.16 7.69 -13.99
N SER A 133 -5.67 8.92 -13.80
CA SER A 133 -5.41 9.79 -14.95
C SER A 133 -4.33 9.18 -15.85
N PRO A 134 -4.56 9.10 -17.16
CA PRO A 134 -3.57 8.55 -18.07
C PRO A 134 -2.24 9.33 -18.02
N PHE A 135 -1.14 8.61 -17.99
CA PHE A 135 0.19 9.18 -18.16
C PHE A 135 1.12 8.15 -18.81
N THR A 136 2.15 8.63 -19.51
CA THR A 136 3.20 7.76 -20.02
C THR A 136 4.38 7.72 -19.06
N THR A 137 4.84 8.89 -18.63
CA THR A 137 5.89 9.06 -17.62
C THR A 137 5.61 10.30 -16.79
N MET A 138 6.08 10.29 -15.55
CA MET A 138 6.13 11.45 -14.66
C MET A 138 7.43 11.43 -13.87
N THR A 139 7.85 12.57 -13.34
CA THR A 139 8.98 12.65 -12.42
C THR A 139 8.69 11.92 -11.12
N GLY A 140 9.72 11.52 -10.38
CA GLY A 140 9.53 10.85 -9.09
C GLY A 140 8.76 11.72 -8.09
N ASP A 141 8.99 13.03 -8.05
CA ASP A 141 8.26 13.96 -7.17
C ASP A 141 6.76 14.07 -7.55
N GLU A 142 6.43 14.14 -8.86
CA GLU A 142 5.05 14.11 -9.33
C GLU A 142 4.37 12.78 -8.94
N ALA A 143 5.04 11.64 -9.16
CA ALA A 143 4.53 10.32 -8.80
C ALA A 143 4.35 10.19 -7.29
N PHE A 144 5.31 10.67 -6.49
CA PHE A 144 5.19 10.72 -5.05
C PHE A 144 3.92 11.47 -4.62
N ARG A 145 3.72 12.71 -5.12
CA ARG A 145 2.54 13.52 -4.77
C ARG A 145 1.24 12.89 -5.23
N ALA A 146 1.20 12.34 -6.44
CA ALA A 146 0.03 11.64 -6.96
C ALA A 146 -0.33 10.41 -6.12
N SER A 147 0.67 9.67 -5.62
CA SER A 147 0.47 8.51 -4.74
C SER A 147 -0.13 8.86 -3.38
N LEU A 148 0.13 10.07 -2.86
CA LEU A 148 -0.42 10.52 -1.58
C LEU A 148 -1.94 10.61 -1.58
N THR A 149 -2.54 10.88 -2.74
CA THR A 149 -3.99 11.07 -2.92
C THR A 149 -4.62 9.92 -3.70
N TRP A 150 -3.89 8.82 -3.90
CA TRP A 150 -4.33 7.66 -4.67
C TRP A 150 -4.70 7.96 -6.12
N GLN A 151 -4.15 9.04 -6.70
CA GLN A 151 -4.23 9.31 -8.13
C GLN A 151 -3.44 8.29 -8.95
N ILE A 152 -2.43 7.68 -8.36
CA ILE A 152 -1.75 6.48 -8.84
C ILE A 152 -1.66 5.44 -7.72
N HIS A 153 -1.64 4.18 -8.11
CA HIS A 153 -1.57 3.03 -7.18
C HIS A 153 -0.13 2.59 -6.87
N GLY A 154 0.01 1.56 -6.03
CA GLY A 154 1.28 1.00 -5.58
C GLY A 154 1.66 -0.35 -6.20
N CYS A 155 1.03 -0.79 -7.31
CA CYS A 155 1.43 -2.02 -8.01
C CYS A 155 2.46 -1.68 -9.08
N TYR A 156 3.72 -1.97 -8.84
CA TYR A 156 4.85 -1.51 -9.66
C TYR A 156 6.06 -2.45 -9.57
N VAL A 157 7.01 -2.22 -10.46
CA VAL A 157 8.37 -2.80 -10.43
C VAL A 157 9.37 -1.66 -10.37
N VAL A 158 10.43 -1.78 -9.58
CA VAL A 158 11.41 -0.73 -9.32
C VAL A 158 12.83 -1.26 -9.50
N ARG A 159 13.82 -0.39 -9.80
CA ARG A 159 15.23 -0.76 -9.79
C ARG A 159 15.66 -1.34 -8.46
N ASN A 160 16.39 -2.45 -8.50
CA ASN A 160 16.88 -3.14 -7.31
C ASN A 160 17.70 -2.21 -6.38
N SER A 161 18.51 -1.32 -6.96
CA SER A 161 19.31 -0.36 -6.19
C SER A 161 18.46 0.58 -5.32
N ILE A 162 17.30 1.03 -5.83
CA ILE A 162 16.37 1.85 -5.04
C ILE A 162 15.70 1.01 -3.95
N HIS A 163 15.20 -0.19 -4.29
CA HIS A 163 14.50 -1.01 -3.31
C HIS A 163 15.41 -1.48 -2.18
N LYS A 164 16.66 -1.88 -2.49
CA LYS A 164 17.63 -2.28 -1.45
C LYS A 164 18.08 -1.11 -0.57
N ALA A 165 18.16 0.10 -1.12
CA ALA A 165 18.47 1.30 -0.34
C ALA A 165 17.29 1.71 0.58
N HIS A 166 16.06 1.39 0.18
CA HIS A 166 14.83 1.74 0.88
C HIS A 166 13.93 0.50 1.03
N PRO A 167 14.25 -0.44 1.96
CA PRO A 167 13.46 -1.64 2.20
C PRO A 167 12.06 -1.29 2.76
N TYR A 168 11.19 -2.29 2.84
CA TYR A 168 9.84 -2.09 3.39
C TYR A 168 9.89 -1.56 4.82
N ASP A 169 9.04 -0.56 5.08
CA ASP A 169 8.85 0.01 6.42
C ASP A 169 8.12 -1.01 7.32
N GLU A 170 8.84 -1.55 8.31
CA GLU A 170 8.29 -2.51 9.29
C GLU A 170 7.73 -1.81 10.54
N SER A 171 7.59 -0.48 10.55
CA SER A 171 7.15 0.28 11.73
C SER A 171 5.71 -0.05 12.14
N GLN A 172 4.88 -0.50 11.21
CA GLN A 172 3.51 -0.94 11.43
C GLN A 172 3.24 -2.25 10.69
N ARG A 173 2.36 -3.10 11.26
CA ARG A 173 1.97 -4.37 10.61
C ARG A 173 1.07 -4.19 9.39
N ALA A 174 0.36 -3.07 9.30
CA ALA A 174 -0.52 -2.73 8.19
C ALA A 174 -0.21 -1.32 7.69
N TYR A 175 -0.39 -1.09 6.40
CA TYR A 175 -0.27 0.21 5.71
C TYR A 175 1.15 0.82 5.63
N SER A 176 2.18 0.19 6.18
CA SER A 176 3.55 0.70 6.09
C SER A 176 4.21 0.40 4.73
N ASP A 177 3.72 -0.58 4.01
CA ASP A 177 4.11 -0.90 2.63
C ASP A 177 3.80 0.24 1.65
N ASP A 178 2.69 0.97 1.85
CA ASP A 178 2.38 2.19 1.11
C ASP A 178 3.47 3.25 1.23
N ASN A 179 4.07 3.38 2.43
CA ASN A 179 5.18 4.31 2.66
C ASN A 179 6.37 3.97 1.78
N THR A 180 6.72 2.68 1.70
CA THR A 180 7.83 2.20 0.89
C THR A 180 7.61 2.51 -0.58
N THR A 181 6.41 2.25 -1.11
CA THR A 181 6.03 2.61 -2.48
C THR A 181 6.27 4.10 -2.76
N ARG A 182 5.80 4.97 -1.86
CA ARG A 182 5.96 6.43 -1.97
C ARG A 182 7.41 6.87 -1.96
N ILE A 183 8.22 6.26 -1.08
CA ILE A 183 9.66 6.52 -1.03
C ILE A 183 10.35 6.06 -2.31
N HIS A 184 9.98 4.92 -2.87
CA HIS A 184 10.54 4.46 -4.15
C HIS A 184 10.20 5.43 -5.29
N TYR A 185 8.97 5.94 -5.35
CA TYR A 185 8.63 6.98 -6.33
C TYR A 185 9.44 8.25 -6.11
N TYR A 186 9.58 8.72 -4.87
CA TYR A 186 10.37 9.89 -4.54
C TYR A 186 11.84 9.79 -5.01
N TYR A 187 12.43 8.59 -4.92
CA TYR A 187 13.80 8.34 -5.37
C TYR A 187 13.93 7.98 -6.84
N SER A 188 12.81 7.73 -7.52
CA SER A 188 12.83 7.48 -8.96
C SER A 188 13.08 8.77 -9.73
N ARG A 189 13.98 8.76 -10.71
CA ARG A 189 14.15 9.89 -11.67
C ARG A 189 12.87 10.07 -12.46
N LYS A 190 12.35 8.95 -13.02
CA LYS A 190 11.06 8.88 -13.69
C LYS A 190 10.31 7.60 -13.30
N VAL A 191 9.00 7.74 -13.29
CA VAL A 191 8.03 6.66 -13.11
C VAL A 191 7.24 6.54 -14.40
N ALA A 192 7.20 5.35 -15.00
CA ALA A 192 6.45 5.05 -16.20
C ALA A 192 5.21 4.19 -15.89
N TYR A 193 4.29 4.15 -16.84
CA TYR A 193 3.14 3.26 -16.85
C TYR A 193 3.25 2.27 -17.99
N CYS A 194 2.82 1.02 -17.78
CA CYS A 194 2.75 0.00 -18.82
C CYS A 194 1.35 -0.64 -18.90
N GLU A 195 1.05 -1.26 -20.05
CA GLU A 195 -0.21 -2.00 -20.29
C GLU A 195 -0.17 -3.45 -19.77
N GLY A 196 0.87 -3.84 -19.04
CA GLY A 196 0.91 -5.10 -18.31
C GLY A 196 -0.10 -5.10 -17.18
N VAL A 197 -0.96 -6.14 -17.09
CA VAL A 197 -2.08 -6.12 -16.15
C VAL A 197 -1.73 -6.83 -14.85
N TYR A 198 -1.96 -6.12 -13.75
CA TYR A 198 -2.03 -6.65 -12.40
C TYR A 198 -3.50 -6.80 -12.01
N TYR A 199 -3.96 -8.02 -11.79
CA TYR A 199 -5.31 -8.32 -11.35
C TYR A 199 -5.38 -8.31 -9.83
N TYR A 200 -6.04 -7.30 -9.28
CA TYR A 200 -6.26 -7.13 -7.86
C TYR A 200 -7.59 -7.77 -7.45
N ARG A 201 -7.51 -8.88 -6.72
CA ARG A 201 -8.69 -9.64 -6.31
C ARG A 201 -9.51 -8.90 -5.26
N GLN A 202 -10.79 -8.72 -5.54
CA GLN A 202 -11.74 -8.14 -4.61
C GLN A 202 -12.41 -9.25 -3.79
N GLN A 203 -12.14 -9.26 -2.49
CA GLN A 203 -12.71 -10.22 -1.56
C GLN A 203 -13.56 -9.50 -0.51
N PRO A 204 -14.71 -10.09 -0.07
CA PRO A 204 -15.51 -9.53 1.02
C PRO A 204 -14.74 -9.43 2.34
N VAL A 205 -13.71 -10.25 2.52
CA VAL A 205 -12.91 -10.39 3.77
C VAL A 205 -11.51 -9.78 3.63
N SER A 206 -11.32 -8.81 2.73
CA SER A 206 -10.01 -8.15 2.61
C SER A 206 -9.69 -7.32 3.86
N THR A 207 -8.40 -7.18 4.19
CA THR A 207 -7.93 -6.39 5.34
C THR A 207 -8.42 -4.94 5.29
N THR A 208 -8.61 -4.40 4.08
CA THR A 208 -9.07 -3.03 3.85
C THR A 208 -10.58 -2.84 4.06
N HIS A 209 -11.38 -3.92 4.01
CA HIS A 209 -12.83 -3.86 4.22
C HIS A 209 -13.27 -4.28 5.63
N ASN A 210 -12.40 -4.95 6.39
CA ASN A 210 -12.72 -5.37 7.75
C ASN A 210 -12.82 -4.20 8.72
N ILE A 211 -13.90 -4.21 9.54
CA ILE A 211 -14.04 -3.30 10.67
C ILE A 211 -13.14 -3.80 11.79
N SER A 212 -11.98 -3.17 11.92
CA SER A 212 -10.91 -3.59 12.82
C SER A 212 -10.17 -2.40 13.41
N VAL A 213 -9.68 -2.55 14.62
CA VAL A 213 -8.80 -1.58 15.29
C VAL A 213 -7.53 -1.27 14.47
N ARG A 214 -7.07 -2.22 13.62
CA ARG A 214 -5.91 -2.04 12.72
C ARG A 214 -6.10 -0.89 11.72
N ARG A 215 -7.33 -0.43 11.46
CA ARG A 215 -7.57 0.75 10.63
C ARG A 215 -6.88 2.01 11.17
N PHE A 216 -6.68 2.11 12.47
CA PHE A 216 -6.00 3.25 13.09
C PHE A 216 -4.47 3.21 12.90
N ASP A 217 -3.88 2.06 12.58
CA ASP A 217 -2.45 1.92 12.25
C ASP A 217 -2.06 2.76 11.02
N PHE A 218 -3.03 3.04 10.14
CA PHE A 218 -2.83 3.95 9.00
C PHE A 218 -2.35 5.35 9.41
N LEU A 219 -2.82 5.88 10.54
CA LEU A 219 -2.35 7.16 11.06
C LEU A 219 -0.91 7.08 11.57
N LEU A 220 -0.54 5.97 12.18
CA LEU A 220 0.83 5.73 12.65
C LEU A 220 1.79 5.51 11.48
N ALA A 221 1.35 4.81 10.44
CA ALA A 221 2.11 4.70 9.20
C ALA A 221 2.33 6.08 8.54
N ASN A 222 1.32 6.96 8.53
CA ASN A 222 1.49 8.33 8.04
C ASN A 222 2.48 9.14 8.89
N GLU A 223 2.54 8.90 10.19
CA GLU A 223 3.54 9.55 11.05
C GLU A 223 4.96 9.03 10.77
N SER A 224 5.12 7.73 10.54
CA SER A 224 6.39 7.15 10.08
C SER A 224 6.84 7.79 8.77
N MET A 225 5.94 7.90 7.78
CA MET A 225 6.21 8.56 6.50
C MET A 225 6.68 10.00 6.68
N ARG A 226 6.04 10.75 7.57
CA ARG A 226 6.46 12.13 7.85
C ARG A 226 7.89 12.20 8.38
N ARG A 227 8.25 11.32 9.32
CA ARG A 227 9.64 11.24 9.83
C ARG A 227 10.62 10.92 8.71
N GLN A 228 10.28 9.99 7.82
CA GLN A 228 11.10 9.66 6.66
C GLN A 228 11.26 10.89 5.73
N LEU A 229 10.19 11.60 5.38
CA LEU A 229 10.27 12.81 4.56
C LEU A 229 11.16 13.89 5.16
N LEU A 230 11.09 14.09 6.47
CA LEU A 230 11.96 15.05 7.16
C LEU A 230 13.44 14.61 7.12
N SER A 231 13.72 13.32 7.33
CA SER A 231 15.08 12.79 7.26
C SER A 231 15.68 12.88 5.86
N LEU A 232 14.84 12.83 4.83
CA LEU A 232 15.23 12.97 3.42
C LEU A 232 15.40 14.42 2.97
N GLY A 233 15.09 15.41 3.82
CA GLY A 233 15.12 16.81 3.43
C GLY A 233 14.09 17.17 2.37
N ALA A 234 12.90 16.52 2.39
CA ALA A 234 11.83 16.79 1.43
C ALA A 234 11.46 18.28 1.39
N SER A 235 11.08 18.78 0.21
CA SER A 235 10.74 20.20 0.01
C SER A 235 9.57 20.63 0.91
N GLU A 236 9.51 21.93 1.25
CA GLU A 236 8.37 22.46 2.01
C GLU A 236 7.03 22.21 1.31
N GLU A 237 7.00 22.22 -0.01
CA GLU A 237 5.80 21.97 -0.80
C GLU A 237 5.34 20.51 -0.61
N THR A 238 6.26 19.56 -0.66
CA THR A 238 6.01 18.13 -0.40
C THR A 238 5.50 17.94 1.04
N LEU A 239 6.13 18.55 2.01
CA LEU A 239 5.69 18.49 3.41
C LEU A 239 4.30 19.10 3.61
N ARG A 240 3.98 20.22 2.97
CA ARG A 240 2.63 20.84 3.00
C ARG A 240 1.57 19.94 2.37
N CYS A 241 1.89 19.32 1.23
CA CYS A 241 1.01 18.34 0.60
C CYS A 241 0.73 17.20 1.58
N PHE A 242 1.78 16.62 2.17
CA PHE A 242 1.65 15.48 3.06
C PHE A 242 0.93 15.83 4.38
N GLU A 243 1.18 16.97 4.99
CA GLU A 243 0.44 17.42 6.19
C GLU A 243 -1.06 17.61 5.90
N THR A 244 -1.40 18.07 4.70
CA THR A 244 -2.80 18.15 4.27
C THR A 244 -3.43 16.74 4.17
N VAL A 245 -2.71 15.78 3.59
CA VAL A 245 -3.16 14.38 3.51
C VAL A 245 -3.31 13.76 4.91
N ARG A 246 -2.35 13.97 5.80
CA ARG A 246 -2.45 13.50 7.20
C ARG A 246 -3.69 14.04 7.91
N TRP A 247 -4.01 15.32 7.69
CA TRP A 247 -5.21 15.92 8.23
C TRP A 247 -6.49 15.29 7.68
N LEU A 248 -6.55 15.08 6.35
CA LEU A 248 -7.69 14.43 5.69
C LEU A 248 -7.86 12.98 6.17
N ASN A 249 -6.78 12.24 6.34
CA ASN A 249 -6.80 10.88 6.85
C ASN A 249 -7.29 10.82 8.31
N LEU A 250 -6.88 11.78 9.14
CA LEU A 250 -7.39 11.87 10.52
C LEU A 250 -8.92 12.08 10.55
N VAL A 251 -9.44 13.01 9.75
CA VAL A 251 -10.89 13.24 9.63
C VAL A 251 -11.59 12.01 9.05
N GLY A 252 -11.00 11.37 8.03
CA GLY A 252 -11.54 10.14 7.44
C GLY A 252 -11.61 8.97 8.44
N LEU A 253 -10.58 8.78 9.28
CA LEU A 253 -10.61 7.75 10.33
C LEU A 253 -11.52 8.12 11.50
N TYR A 254 -11.72 9.40 11.76
CA TYR A 254 -12.76 9.81 12.70
C TYR A 254 -14.17 9.46 12.17
N MET A 255 -14.42 9.62 10.85
CA MET A 255 -15.65 9.15 10.20
C MET A 255 -15.82 7.63 10.37
N PHE A 256 -14.78 6.85 10.09
CA PHE A 256 -14.79 5.39 10.32
C PHE A 256 -15.14 5.06 11.77
N TYR A 257 -14.49 5.71 12.75
CA TYR A 257 -14.81 5.55 14.17
C TYR A 257 -16.27 5.91 14.47
N TYR A 258 -16.76 7.04 13.95
CA TYR A 258 -18.13 7.49 14.15
C TYR A 258 -19.16 6.47 13.67
N LEU A 259 -18.95 5.90 12.49
CA LEU A 259 -19.87 4.94 11.87
C LEU A 259 -19.83 3.57 12.57
N HIS A 260 -18.64 3.09 12.95
CA HIS A 260 -18.41 1.72 13.38
C HIS A 260 -18.12 1.56 14.89
N ARG A 261 -18.18 2.62 15.67
CA ARG A 261 -17.86 2.56 17.11
C ARG A 261 -18.71 1.56 17.91
N HIS A 262 -19.91 1.24 17.42
CA HIS A 262 -20.77 0.25 18.07
C HIS A 262 -20.38 -1.20 17.78
N GLU A 263 -19.60 -1.42 16.71
CA GLU A 263 -19.07 -2.71 16.28
C GLU A 263 -17.69 -3.00 16.90
N LEU A 264 -16.97 -1.96 17.32
CA LEU A 264 -15.67 -2.06 17.99
C LEU A 264 -15.83 -2.34 19.49
N SER A 265 -14.92 -3.15 20.06
CA SER A 265 -14.84 -3.34 21.52
C SER A 265 -14.53 -2.02 22.24
N LEU A 266 -14.81 -1.97 23.56
CA LEU A 266 -14.49 -0.79 24.37
C LEU A 266 -12.98 -0.46 24.31
N THR A 267 -12.14 -1.48 24.39
CA THR A 267 -10.67 -1.35 24.32
C THR A 267 -10.24 -0.80 22.96
N ASP A 268 -10.79 -1.32 21.85
CA ASP A 268 -10.45 -0.87 20.49
C ASP A 268 -10.89 0.59 20.26
N ARG A 269 -12.05 0.99 20.79
CA ARG A 269 -12.52 2.38 20.75
C ARG A 269 -11.57 3.33 21.50
N GLN A 270 -11.13 2.93 22.69
CA GLN A 270 -10.19 3.72 23.48
C GLN A 270 -8.83 3.83 22.78
N HIS A 271 -8.32 2.73 22.22
CA HIS A 271 -7.10 2.72 21.44
C HIS A 271 -7.20 3.64 20.21
N GLY A 272 -8.26 3.50 19.40
CA GLY A 272 -8.48 4.35 18.23
C GLY A 272 -8.55 5.84 18.58
N LEU A 273 -9.26 6.21 19.63
CA LEU A 273 -9.30 7.60 20.11
C LEU A 273 -7.93 8.09 20.60
N SER A 274 -7.14 7.23 21.25
CA SER A 274 -5.79 7.57 21.70
C SER A 274 -4.86 7.83 20.52
N VAL A 275 -4.86 6.96 19.50
CA VAL A 275 -4.08 7.13 18.27
C VAL A 275 -4.47 8.41 17.54
N MET A 276 -5.77 8.64 17.34
CA MET A 276 -6.25 9.86 16.70
C MET A 276 -5.87 11.13 17.47
N HIS A 277 -5.95 11.10 18.81
CA HIS A 277 -5.53 12.24 19.64
C HIS A 277 -4.04 12.51 19.52
N HIS A 278 -3.22 11.45 19.58
CA HIS A 278 -1.77 11.56 19.39
C HIS A 278 -1.45 12.21 18.04
N VAL A 279 -1.98 11.68 16.95
CA VAL A 279 -1.72 12.20 15.60
C VAL A 279 -2.27 13.61 15.42
N TRP A 280 -3.45 13.93 15.98
CA TRP A 280 -4.00 15.28 16.00
C TRP A 280 -3.02 16.29 16.62
N GLN A 281 -2.26 15.91 17.65
CA GLN A 281 -1.25 16.76 18.28
C GLN A 281 -0.01 16.96 17.41
N THR A 282 0.34 16.00 16.54
CA THR A 282 1.58 16.01 15.74
C THR A 282 1.45 16.68 14.38
N ILE A 283 0.23 16.94 13.89
CA ILE A 283 0.00 17.58 12.59
C ILE A 283 0.37 19.06 12.63
N HIS A 284 1.18 19.53 11.68
CA HIS A 284 1.59 20.93 11.56
C HIS A 284 0.55 21.74 10.79
N LEU A 285 -0.42 22.33 11.50
CA LEU A 285 -1.54 23.06 10.89
C LEU A 285 -1.15 24.25 10.00
N GLN A 286 0.02 24.82 10.21
CA GLN A 286 0.52 25.90 9.33
C GLN A 286 0.76 25.39 7.90
N GLN A 287 1.10 24.10 7.77
CA GLN A 287 1.36 23.43 6.50
C GLN A 287 0.10 22.87 5.84
N VAL A 288 -1.02 22.72 6.56
CA VAL A 288 -2.30 22.25 5.99
C VAL A 288 -2.85 23.31 5.03
N SER A 289 -3.38 22.84 3.88
CA SER A 289 -3.96 23.69 2.83
C SER A 289 -5.00 24.68 3.37
N PRO A 290 -4.95 25.96 2.99
CA PRO A 290 -5.94 26.96 3.40
C PRO A 290 -7.38 26.62 2.99
N SER A 291 -7.57 25.94 1.85
CA SER A 291 -8.89 25.50 1.38
C SER A 291 -9.53 24.49 2.34
N ILE A 292 -8.72 23.56 2.85
CA ILE A 292 -9.17 22.56 3.82
C ILE A 292 -9.47 23.21 5.17
N LYS A 293 -8.62 24.13 5.65
CA LYS A 293 -8.84 24.83 6.92
C LYS A 293 -10.15 25.61 7.00
N ARG A 294 -10.70 26.01 5.87
CA ARG A 294 -11.96 26.79 5.80
C ARG A 294 -13.21 25.92 5.59
N LYS A 295 -13.03 24.63 5.30
CA LYS A 295 -14.14 23.74 5.00
C LYS A 295 -14.72 23.18 6.30
N PHE A 296 -16.03 23.37 6.53
CA PHE A 296 -16.74 22.80 7.69
C PHE A 296 -16.54 21.27 7.75
N GLY A 297 -16.29 20.75 8.96
CA GLY A 297 -15.94 19.34 9.19
C GLY A 297 -14.46 19.01 8.92
N TYR A 298 -13.70 19.92 8.32
CA TYR A 298 -12.26 19.78 8.08
C TYR A 298 -11.45 20.90 8.73
N MET A 299 -12.13 21.85 9.39
CA MET A 299 -11.47 22.93 10.14
C MET A 299 -10.65 22.35 11.30
N PRO A 300 -9.34 22.67 11.37
CA PRO A 300 -8.48 22.11 12.40
C PRO A 300 -8.67 22.84 13.73
N LEU A 301 -9.67 22.43 14.52
CA LEU A 301 -9.85 22.97 15.86
C LEU A 301 -8.77 22.39 16.80
N ARG A 302 -7.75 23.18 17.10
CA ARG A 302 -6.62 22.79 17.96
C ARG A 302 -6.66 23.37 19.36
N CYS A 303 -7.66 24.17 19.68
CA CYS A 303 -7.84 24.71 21.04
C CYS A 303 -8.19 23.61 22.07
N SER A 304 -8.89 22.56 21.66
CA SER A 304 -9.26 21.45 22.53
C SER A 304 -9.59 20.21 21.70
N TRP A 305 -9.07 19.05 22.14
CA TRP A 305 -9.45 17.74 21.58
C TRP A 305 -10.97 17.48 21.70
N SER A 306 -11.57 17.88 22.82
CA SER A 306 -13.02 17.73 23.02
C SER A 306 -13.84 18.56 22.02
N LEU A 307 -13.40 19.79 21.70
CA LEU A 307 -14.06 20.62 20.71
C LEU A 307 -13.87 20.09 19.30
N PHE A 308 -12.69 19.58 18.98
CA PHE A 308 -12.47 18.87 17.69
C PHE A 308 -13.41 17.70 17.56
N ARG A 309 -13.51 16.84 18.59
CA ARG A 309 -14.44 15.70 18.58
C ARG A 309 -15.90 16.14 18.43
N LEU A 310 -16.32 17.18 19.14
CA LEU A 310 -17.68 17.71 19.03
C LEU A 310 -17.97 18.19 17.61
N GLN A 311 -17.01 18.88 16.97
CA GLN A 311 -17.13 19.30 15.57
C GLN A 311 -17.37 18.10 14.66
N GLU A 312 -16.55 17.05 14.77
CA GLU A 312 -16.66 15.85 13.93
C GLU A 312 -17.97 15.09 14.17
N GLU A 313 -18.42 14.96 15.44
CA GLU A 313 -19.70 14.34 15.76
C GLU A 313 -20.88 15.10 15.10
N VAL A 314 -20.89 16.44 15.20
CA VAL A 314 -21.92 17.29 14.57
C VAL A 314 -21.85 17.20 13.05
N TYR A 315 -20.62 17.25 12.48
CA TYR A 315 -20.41 17.18 11.05
C TYR A 315 -20.89 15.85 10.44
N PHE A 316 -20.53 14.71 11.04
CA PHE A 316 -20.96 13.40 10.53
C PHE A 316 -22.43 13.10 10.81
N TRP A 317 -22.98 13.63 11.88
CA TRP A 317 -24.42 13.59 12.10
C TRP A 317 -25.18 14.33 10.99
N LEU A 318 -24.79 15.56 10.68
CA LEU A 318 -25.40 16.34 9.60
C LEU A 318 -25.25 15.63 8.23
N ARG A 319 -24.09 15.06 7.94
CA ARG A 319 -23.88 14.25 6.72
C ARG A 319 -24.79 13.02 6.69
N GLY A 320 -25.01 12.38 7.82
CA GLY A 320 -25.94 11.25 7.95
C GLY A 320 -27.39 11.63 7.62
N VAL A 321 -27.86 12.78 8.14
CA VAL A 321 -29.19 13.33 7.84
C VAL A 321 -29.37 13.59 6.34
N VAL A 322 -28.32 14.01 5.62
CA VAL A 322 -28.36 14.28 4.17
C VAL A 322 -28.00 13.03 3.33
N GLY A 323 -27.86 11.85 3.95
CA GLY A 323 -27.55 10.59 3.26
C GLY A 323 -26.14 10.51 2.65
N ARG A 324 -25.17 11.32 3.13
CA ARG A 324 -23.80 11.42 2.58
C ARG A 324 -22.71 10.66 3.36
N ASN A 325 -23.08 9.84 4.33
CA ASN A 325 -22.15 8.98 5.09
C ASN A 325 -22.01 7.58 4.48
N ARG A 326 -22.12 7.45 3.16
CA ARG A 326 -21.89 6.19 2.44
C ARG A 326 -20.49 6.14 1.87
#